data_274b8cef1ad19b3835937749dc015dd2
#
_entry.id   274b8cef1ad19b3835937749dc015dd2
#
_cell.length_a   1.000
_cell.length_b   1.000
_cell.length_c   1.000
_cell.angle_alpha   90.00
_cell.angle_beta   90.00
_cell.angle_gamma   90.00
#
_symmetry.space_group_name_H-M   'P 1'
#
loop_
_entity.id
_entity.type
_entity.pdbx_description
1 polymer ?
#
loop_
_entity_poly.entity_id
_entity_poly.type
_entity_poly.pdbx_seq_one_letter_code
_entity_poly.pdbx_strand_id
1 'polypeptide(L)'
;YSVEKVKKMIAASKLSNSDLITTAWDSARTYRRTDKRGGANGARIRLEPMKNWEANEPKRLSKVLKVLENIAKKNGASIADTIVLAGNVGLEKAIKKGGSKVKVPFNPGRGDSTQEQTENRNFKWLEPLHDGFRNFVKSDYSVMPEELILERASLMGLTAQEMTCLVGGMRVLGTNHESA
;
A
#
# COMPACT_ATOMS: atom_id res chain seq x y z
N TYR A 1 11.46 13.25 -13.11
CA TYR A 1 11.11 13.93 -11.84
C TYR A 1 12.20 13.76 -10.78
N SER A 2 12.21 14.64 -9.77
CA SER A 2 13.13 14.54 -8.63
C SER A 2 12.46 13.79 -7.46
N VAL A 3 13.02 12.65 -7.09
CA VAL A 3 12.55 11.83 -5.95
C VAL A 3 12.53 12.65 -4.66
N GLU A 4 13.61 13.40 -4.38
CA GLU A 4 13.72 14.22 -3.17
C GLU A 4 12.67 15.33 -3.12
N LYS A 5 12.35 15.93 -4.27
CA LYS A 5 11.29 16.95 -4.34
C LYS A 5 9.91 16.35 -4.05
N VAL A 6 9.60 15.19 -4.63
CA VAL A 6 8.35 14.47 -4.38
C VAL A 6 8.25 14.09 -2.90
N LYS A 7 9.31 13.51 -2.31
CA LYS A 7 9.36 13.17 -0.88
C LYS A 7 9.11 14.39 0.03
N LYS A 8 9.73 15.53 -0.28
CA LYS A 8 9.51 16.77 0.48
C LYS A 8 8.05 17.22 0.42
N MET A 9 7.42 17.16 -0.75
CA MET A 9 6.01 17.54 -0.89
C MET A 9 5.06 16.57 -0.16
N ILE A 10 5.33 15.27 -0.20
CA ILE A 10 4.59 14.27 0.59
C ILE A 10 4.78 14.54 2.08
N ALA A 11 6.02 14.79 2.52
CA ALA A 11 6.32 15.07 3.93
C ALA A 11 5.64 16.34 4.45
N ALA A 12 5.45 17.35 3.60
CA ALA A 12 4.75 18.60 3.91
C ALA A 12 3.22 18.48 3.79
N SER A 13 2.69 17.38 3.24
CA SER A 13 1.25 17.14 3.19
C SER A 13 0.69 16.93 4.60
N LYS A 14 -0.60 17.17 4.78
CA LYS A 14 -1.30 16.94 6.06
C LYS A 14 -1.71 15.48 6.27
N LEU A 15 -1.23 14.55 5.44
CA LEU A 15 -1.54 13.13 5.56
C LEU A 15 -0.79 12.53 6.76
N SER A 16 -1.45 11.67 7.50
CA SER A 16 -0.85 10.94 8.61
C SER A 16 0.15 9.89 8.12
N ASN A 17 1.07 9.47 8.96
CA ASN A 17 1.98 8.37 8.63
C ASN A 17 1.21 7.08 8.34
N SER A 18 0.15 6.82 9.09
CA SER A 18 -0.74 5.68 8.88
C SER A 18 -1.37 5.72 7.47
N ASP A 19 -1.95 6.87 7.06
CA ASP A 19 -2.52 7.01 5.72
C ASP A 19 -1.51 6.74 4.60
N LEU A 20 -0.30 7.28 4.74
CA LEU A 20 0.76 7.13 3.76
C LEU A 20 1.18 5.66 3.62
N ILE A 21 1.43 4.98 4.75
CA ILE A 21 1.89 3.60 4.79
C ILE A 21 0.78 2.65 4.34
N THR A 22 -0.43 2.85 4.86
CA THR A 22 -1.59 2.02 4.49
C THR A 22 -1.88 2.07 2.99
N THR A 23 -1.87 3.27 2.39
CA THR A 23 -2.13 3.40 0.96
C THR A 23 -1.05 2.71 0.11
N ALA A 24 0.21 2.82 0.51
CA ALA A 24 1.30 2.12 -0.16
C ALA A 24 1.17 0.58 -0.02
N TRP A 25 0.83 0.10 1.18
CA TRP A 25 0.57 -1.31 1.43
C TRP A 25 -0.61 -1.82 0.60
N ASP A 26 -1.75 -1.14 0.64
CA ASP A 26 -2.95 -1.50 -0.10
C ASP A 26 -2.68 -1.57 -1.62
N SER A 27 -1.83 -0.69 -2.12
CA SER A 27 -1.38 -0.71 -3.52
C SER A 27 -0.49 -1.91 -3.87
N ALA A 28 0.33 -2.38 -2.92
CA ALA A 28 1.34 -3.40 -3.14
C ALA A 28 0.89 -4.81 -2.79
N ARG A 29 0.02 -4.99 -1.79
CA ARG A 29 -0.31 -6.29 -1.19
C ARG A 29 -0.99 -7.30 -2.13
N THR A 30 -1.53 -6.84 -3.25
CA THR A 30 -2.11 -7.73 -4.27
C THR A 30 -1.06 -8.48 -5.09
N TYR A 31 0.24 -8.16 -4.90
CA TYR A 31 1.31 -8.84 -5.63
C TYR A 31 1.41 -10.31 -5.27
N ARG A 32 1.49 -11.14 -6.29
CA ARG A 32 1.74 -12.58 -6.18
C ARG A 32 3.07 -12.92 -6.85
N ARG A 33 3.97 -13.50 -6.08
CA ARG A 33 5.30 -13.87 -6.59
C ARG A 33 5.24 -14.96 -7.66
N THR A 34 4.25 -15.84 -7.58
CA THR A 34 4.10 -17.02 -8.44
C THR A 34 3.85 -16.66 -9.90
N ASP A 35 2.95 -15.71 -10.16
CA ASP A 35 2.53 -15.32 -11.52
C ASP A 35 2.79 -13.84 -11.84
N LYS A 36 3.42 -13.12 -10.91
CA LYS A 36 3.77 -11.69 -11.04
C LYS A 36 2.56 -10.76 -11.22
N ARG A 37 1.36 -11.19 -10.86
CA ARG A 37 0.15 -10.36 -10.91
C ARG A 37 0.04 -9.45 -9.70
N GLY A 38 -0.75 -8.39 -9.87
CA GLY A 38 -1.00 -7.39 -8.83
C GLY A 38 0.19 -6.46 -8.61
N GLY A 39 0.24 -5.88 -7.41
CA GLY A 39 1.32 -5.00 -6.99
C GLY A 39 1.12 -3.53 -7.36
N ALA A 40 2.09 -2.71 -6.97
CA ALA A 40 1.99 -1.25 -7.03
C ALA A 40 2.09 -0.66 -8.45
N ASN A 41 2.65 -1.41 -9.42
CA ASN A 41 2.77 -0.92 -10.79
C ASN A 41 1.40 -0.71 -11.41
N GLY A 42 1.24 0.40 -12.13
CA GLY A 42 -0.03 0.79 -12.75
C GLY A 42 -0.91 1.68 -11.86
N ALA A 43 -0.59 1.84 -10.57
CA ALA A 43 -1.42 2.59 -9.61
C ALA A 43 -2.91 2.17 -9.66
N ARG A 44 -3.18 0.87 -9.85
CA ARG A 44 -4.54 0.37 -10.08
C ARG A 44 -5.46 0.53 -8.87
N ILE A 45 -4.90 0.80 -7.70
CA ILE A 45 -5.66 1.12 -6.48
C ILE A 45 -6.62 2.32 -6.67
N ARG A 46 -6.34 3.22 -7.62
CA ARG A 46 -7.20 4.37 -7.97
C ARG A 46 -8.30 4.03 -8.99
N LEU A 47 -8.26 2.84 -9.56
CA LEU A 47 -9.13 2.37 -10.64
C LEU A 47 -10.10 1.29 -10.14
N GLU A 48 -11.17 1.06 -10.91
CA GLU A 48 -12.05 -0.08 -10.66
C GLU A 48 -11.31 -1.40 -10.96
N PRO A 49 -11.56 -2.45 -10.16
CA PRO A 49 -12.46 -2.51 -9.01
C PRO A 49 -11.78 -2.11 -7.68
N MET A 50 -10.43 -1.95 -7.67
CA MET A 50 -9.62 -1.83 -6.46
C MET A 50 -9.99 -0.63 -5.58
N LYS A 51 -10.35 0.51 -6.20
CA LYS A 51 -10.69 1.72 -5.43
C LYS A 51 -11.89 1.56 -4.51
N ASN A 52 -12.77 0.57 -4.81
CA ASN A 52 -14.01 0.32 -4.08
C ASN A 52 -13.92 -0.91 -3.16
N TRP A 53 -12.80 -1.62 -3.12
CA TRP A 53 -12.64 -2.74 -2.22
C TRP A 53 -12.73 -2.29 -0.76
N GLU A 54 -13.51 -3.01 0.03
CA GLU A 54 -13.68 -2.74 1.46
C GLU A 54 -12.34 -2.67 2.20
N ALA A 55 -11.45 -3.62 1.90
CA ALA A 55 -10.11 -3.69 2.47
C ALA A 55 -9.26 -2.42 2.25
N ASN A 56 -9.57 -1.61 1.23
CA ASN A 56 -8.87 -0.37 0.91
C ASN A 56 -9.47 0.86 1.57
N GLU A 57 -10.58 0.72 2.31
CA GLU A 57 -11.27 1.83 2.99
C GLU A 57 -11.56 3.00 2.01
N PRO A 58 -12.49 2.86 1.07
CA PRO A 58 -12.66 3.79 -0.07
C PRO A 58 -12.73 5.27 0.29
N LYS A 59 -13.36 5.60 1.43
CA LYS A 59 -13.48 7.00 1.89
C LYS A 59 -12.13 7.58 2.30
N ARG A 60 -11.31 6.80 3.03
CA ARG A 60 -9.93 7.18 3.40
C ARG A 60 -9.06 7.26 2.15
N LEU A 61 -9.07 6.20 1.34
CA LEU A 61 -8.27 6.10 0.12
C LEU A 61 -8.49 7.28 -0.82
N SER A 62 -9.74 7.66 -1.07
CA SER A 62 -10.09 8.79 -1.96
C SER A 62 -9.45 10.10 -1.49
N LYS A 63 -9.45 10.37 -0.18
CA LYS A 63 -8.81 11.57 0.38
C LYS A 63 -7.30 11.57 0.17
N VAL A 64 -6.66 10.42 0.39
CA VAL A 64 -5.20 10.27 0.25
C VAL A 64 -4.80 10.37 -1.22
N LEU A 65 -5.48 9.66 -2.11
CA LEU A 65 -5.19 9.68 -3.55
C LEU A 65 -5.30 11.08 -4.14
N LYS A 66 -6.32 11.86 -3.78
CA LYS A 66 -6.46 13.25 -4.25
C LYS A 66 -5.22 14.10 -3.98
N VAL A 67 -4.58 13.92 -2.83
CA VAL A 67 -3.35 14.62 -2.47
C VAL A 67 -2.16 14.08 -3.25
N LEU A 68 -1.99 12.75 -3.32
CA LEU A 68 -0.86 12.12 -3.98
C LEU A 68 -0.88 12.34 -5.51
N GLU A 69 -2.05 12.28 -6.14
CA GLU A 69 -2.21 12.58 -7.58
C GLU A 69 -1.83 14.02 -7.91
N ASN A 70 -2.21 14.98 -7.06
CA ASN A 70 -1.81 16.37 -7.24
C ASN A 70 -0.28 16.54 -7.11
N ILE A 71 0.36 15.85 -6.16
CA ILE A 71 1.82 15.87 -6.01
C ILE A 71 2.48 15.23 -7.24
N ALA A 72 2.00 14.08 -7.70
CA ALA A 72 2.49 13.39 -8.89
C ALA A 72 2.45 14.32 -10.11
N LYS A 73 1.28 14.90 -10.40
CA LYS A 73 1.06 15.82 -11.52
C LYS A 73 2.00 17.03 -11.48
N LYS A 74 2.18 17.67 -10.32
CA LYS A 74 3.06 18.85 -10.16
C LYS A 74 4.54 18.56 -10.40
N ASN A 75 4.94 17.30 -10.29
CA ASN A 75 6.35 16.91 -10.41
C ASN A 75 6.65 16.06 -11.66
N GLY A 76 5.66 15.75 -12.48
CA GLY A 76 5.82 14.84 -13.62
C GLY A 76 6.22 13.41 -13.20
N ALA A 77 5.81 13.00 -11.99
CA ALA A 77 6.01 11.65 -11.49
C ALA A 77 4.79 10.79 -11.81
N SER A 78 4.97 9.46 -11.92
CA SER A 78 3.83 8.55 -11.95
C SER A 78 3.11 8.53 -10.59
N ILE A 79 1.82 8.29 -10.61
CA ILE A 79 1.03 8.11 -9.38
C ILE A 79 1.52 6.85 -8.65
N ALA A 80 1.86 5.80 -9.39
CA ALA A 80 2.41 4.56 -8.83
C ALA A 80 3.68 4.80 -8.02
N ASP A 81 4.66 5.51 -8.57
CA ASP A 81 5.88 5.86 -7.85
C ASP A 81 5.60 6.79 -6.67
N THR A 82 4.68 7.74 -6.83
CA THR A 82 4.29 8.67 -5.75
C THR A 82 3.65 7.94 -4.57
N ILE A 83 2.82 6.92 -4.81
CA ILE A 83 2.23 6.08 -3.76
C ILE A 83 3.32 5.29 -3.01
N VAL A 84 4.26 4.70 -3.72
CA VAL A 84 5.38 3.97 -3.08
C VAL A 84 6.24 4.92 -2.26
N LEU A 85 6.56 6.11 -2.79
CA LEU A 85 7.29 7.15 -2.05
C LEU A 85 6.53 7.64 -0.83
N ALA A 86 5.19 7.64 -0.86
CA ALA A 86 4.37 7.98 0.30
C ALA A 86 4.61 6.98 1.44
N GLY A 87 4.62 5.68 1.16
CA GLY A 87 4.98 4.65 2.13
C GLY A 87 6.38 4.87 2.70
N ASN A 88 7.38 5.13 1.83
CA ASN A 88 8.74 5.39 2.27
C ASN A 88 8.83 6.61 3.20
N VAL A 89 8.14 7.70 2.86
CA VAL A 89 8.10 8.92 3.71
C VAL A 89 7.46 8.63 5.07
N GLY A 90 6.35 7.89 5.09
CA GLY A 90 5.69 7.48 6.34
C GLY A 90 6.61 6.64 7.22
N LEU A 91 7.30 5.65 6.65
CA LEU A 91 8.28 4.82 7.35
C LEU A 91 9.47 5.64 7.84
N GLU A 92 10.07 6.49 7.00
CA GLU A 92 11.21 7.32 7.40
C GLU A 92 10.87 8.29 8.54
N LYS A 93 9.64 8.84 8.54
CA LYS A 93 9.15 9.65 9.66
C LYS A 93 9.03 8.83 10.95
N ALA A 94 8.51 7.61 10.87
CA ALA A 94 8.40 6.72 12.02
C ALA A 94 9.77 6.30 12.56
N ILE A 95 10.69 5.91 11.67
CA ILE A 95 12.08 5.56 11.99
C ILE A 95 12.77 6.72 12.69
N LYS A 96 12.62 7.94 12.17
CA LYS A 96 13.19 9.14 12.79
C LYS A 96 12.61 9.41 14.18
N LYS A 97 11.29 9.23 14.34
CA LYS A 97 10.64 9.35 15.66
C LYS A 97 11.15 8.32 16.65
N GLY A 98 11.50 7.11 16.20
CA GLY A 98 12.15 6.06 16.99
C GLY A 98 13.64 6.27 17.25
N GLY A 99 14.21 7.43 16.88
CA GLY A 99 15.62 7.77 17.16
C GLY A 99 16.63 7.24 16.13
N SER A 100 16.19 6.64 15.04
CA SER A 100 17.07 6.10 13.99
C SER A 100 17.10 6.99 12.74
N LYS A 101 18.13 6.83 11.89
CA LYS A 101 18.33 7.59 10.64
C LYS A 101 18.56 6.64 9.48
N VAL A 102 17.55 5.81 9.17
CA VAL A 102 17.61 4.90 8.02
C VAL A 102 16.80 5.50 6.86
N LYS A 103 17.39 5.46 5.65
CA LYS A 103 16.67 5.77 4.41
C LYS A 103 16.05 4.49 3.86
N VAL A 104 14.77 4.56 3.51
CA VAL A 104 14.08 3.45 2.85
C VAL A 104 14.44 3.42 1.38
N PRO A 105 14.95 2.30 0.83
CA PRO A 105 15.31 2.18 -0.58
C PRO A 105 14.11 2.45 -1.50
N PHE A 106 14.39 3.03 -2.67
CA PHE A 106 13.38 3.30 -3.67
C PHE A 106 13.95 3.09 -5.08
N ASN A 107 13.25 2.29 -5.86
CA ASN A 107 13.53 2.09 -7.27
C ASN A 107 12.40 2.73 -8.09
N PRO A 108 12.67 3.81 -8.84
CA PRO A 108 11.68 4.46 -9.70
C PRO A 108 11.38 3.65 -10.96
N GLY A 109 10.36 4.08 -11.71
CA GLY A 109 10.09 3.56 -13.05
C GLY A 109 8.76 2.84 -13.20
N ARG A 110 7.88 2.91 -12.19
CA ARG A 110 6.51 2.42 -12.32
C ARG A 110 5.71 3.37 -13.21
N GLY A 111 4.89 2.78 -14.09
CA GLY A 111 3.93 3.52 -14.90
C GLY A 111 2.54 3.52 -14.27
N ASP A 112 1.66 4.37 -14.81
CA ASP A 112 0.25 4.41 -14.44
C ASP A 112 -0.59 3.73 -15.53
N SER A 113 -1.50 2.85 -15.12
CA SER A 113 -2.44 2.19 -16.02
C SER A 113 -3.69 3.05 -16.22
N THR A 114 -4.34 2.87 -17.37
CA THR A 114 -5.69 3.37 -17.59
C THR A 114 -6.74 2.37 -17.10
N GLN A 115 -8.00 2.78 -17.08
CA GLN A 115 -9.09 1.87 -16.72
C GLN A 115 -9.21 0.72 -17.75
N GLU A 116 -9.00 1.01 -19.02
CA GLU A 116 -9.05 0.02 -20.11
C GLU A 116 -7.94 -1.03 -20.00
N GLN A 117 -6.77 -0.61 -19.50
CA GLN A 117 -5.63 -1.50 -19.21
C GLN A 117 -5.80 -2.30 -17.92
N THR A 118 -6.87 -2.04 -17.18
CA THR A 118 -7.20 -2.76 -15.96
C THR A 118 -8.30 -3.77 -16.27
N GLU A 119 -7.91 -5.02 -16.42
CA GLU A 119 -8.85 -6.11 -16.68
C GLU A 119 -9.71 -6.38 -15.44
N ASN A 120 -10.80 -5.64 -15.27
CA ASN A 120 -11.69 -5.71 -14.10
C ASN A 120 -12.08 -7.15 -13.74
N ARG A 121 -12.28 -8.01 -14.75
CA ARG A 121 -12.65 -9.41 -14.58
C ARG A 121 -11.56 -10.21 -13.85
N ASN A 122 -10.30 -9.97 -14.19
CA ASN A 122 -9.15 -10.64 -13.59
C ASN A 122 -8.77 -10.02 -12.25
N PHE A 123 -8.90 -8.69 -12.12
CA PHE A 123 -8.63 -7.99 -10.86
C PHE A 123 -9.59 -8.35 -9.74
N LYS A 124 -10.84 -8.74 -10.05
CA LYS A 124 -11.79 -9.21 -9.05
C LYS A 124 -11.23 -10.38 -8.22
N TRP A 125 -10.47 -11.27 -8.81
CA TRP A 125 -9.85 -12.41 -8.12
C TRP A 125 -8.68 -12.03 -7.21
N LEU A 126 -8.19 -10.79 -7.30
CA LEU A 126 -7.15 -10.26 -6.42
C LEU A 126 -7.74 -9.53 -5.22
N GLU A 127 -9.05 -9.39 -5.11
CA GLU A 127 -9.68 -8.73 -3.97
C GLU A 127 -9.29 -9.42 -2.67
N PRO A 128 -8.69 -8.70 -1.72
CA PRO A 128 -8.37 -9.27 -0.43
C PRO A 128 -9.65 -9.54 0.36
N LEU A 129 -9.93 -10.81 0.62
CA LEU A 129 -11.01 -11.22 1.54
C LEU A 129 -10.55 -11.10 2.99
N HIS A 130 -9.25 -11.01 3.19
CA HIS A 130 -8.59 -10.84 4.47
C HIS A 130 -7.22 -10.17 4.28
N ASP A 131 -6.74 -9.52 5.32
CA ASP A 131 -5.36 -9.03 5.43
C ASP A 131 -4.91 -9.11 6.89
N GLY A 132 -4.30 -10.23 7.27
CA GLY A 132 -3.83 -10.47 8.63
C GLY A 132 -2.75 -9.46 9.09
N PHE A 133 -2.04 -8.82 8.16
CA PHE A 133 -1.09 -7.76 8.50
C PHE A 133 -1.78 -6.47 8.96
N ARG A 134 -3.05 -6.27 8.60
CA ARG A 134 -3.87 -5.12 8.99
C ARG A 134 -5.08 -5.47 9.86
N ASN A 135 -5.19 -6.70 10.34
CA ASN A 135 -6.38 -7.20 11.07
C ASN A 135 -7.69 -7.04 10.29
N PHE A 136 -7.65 -7.17 8.97
CA PHE A 136 -8.85 -7.14 8.14
C PHE A 136 -9.34 -8.54 7.84
N VAL A 137 -10.60 -8.78 8.09
CA VAL A 137 -11.33 -9.98 7.64
C VAL A 137 -12.69 -9.50 7.14
N LYS A 138 -13.02 -9.85 5.89
CA LYS A 138 -14.37 -9.59 5.36
C LYS A 138 -15.40 -10.42 6.12
N SER A 139 -16.55 -9.84 6.40
CA SER A 139 -17.68 -10.56 7.03
C SER A 139 -17.91 -11.90 6.30
N ASP A 140 -18.22 -12.95 7.03
CA ASP A 140 -18.46 -14.32 6.56
C ASP A 140 -17.20 -15.20 6.29
N TYR A 141 -16.01 -14.75 6.66
CA TYR A 141 -14.80 -15.55 6.53
C TYR A 141 -14.44 -16.21 7.86
N SER A 142 -14.48 -17.55 7.90
CA SER A 142 -14.23 -18.33 9.12
C SER A 142 -12.93 -19.14 9.09
N VAL A 143 -11.82 -18.47 8.77
CA VAL A 143 -10.49 -19.08 8.76
C VAL A 143 -9.63 -18.48 9.87
N MET A 144 -8.76 -19.27 10.46
CA MET A 144 -7.92 -18.80 11.56
C MET A 144 -6.97 -17.67 11.09
N PRO A 145 -6.80 -16.59 11.87
CA PRO A 145 -5.98 -15.45 11.46
C PRO A 145 -4.54 -15.81 11.07
N GLU A 146 -3.94 -16.77 11.75
CA GLU A 146 -2.58 -17.26 11.46
C GLU A 146 -2.49 -17.92 10.09
N GLU A 147 -3.48 -18.67 9.66
CA GLU A 147 -3.52 -19.27 8.32
C GLU A 147 -3.61 -18.20 7.24
N LEU A 148 -4.41 -17.16 7.48
CA LEU A 148 -4.55 -16.02 6.57
C LEU A 148 -3.24 -15.23 6.41
N ILE A 149 -2.48 -15.06 7.49
CA ILE A 149 -1.16 -14.42 7.46
C ILE A 149 -0.18 -15.28 6.68
N LEU A 150 -0.15 -16.58 6.93
CA LEU A 150 0.73 -17.53 6.24
C LEU A 150 0.46 -17.59 4.75
N GLU A 151 -0.81 -17.65 4.34
CA GLU A 151 -1.19 -17.62 2.93
C GLU A 151 -0.68 -16.35 2.24
N ARG A 152 -0.93 -15.19 2.84
CA ARG A 152 -0.49 -13.91 2.27
C ARG A 152 1.02 -13.80 2.21
N ALA A 153 1.72 -14.19 3.25
CA ALA A 153 3.17 -14.21 3.29
C ALA A 153 3.75 -15.12 2.18
N SER A 154 3.17 -16.31 2.00
CA SER A 154 3.55 -17.25 0.94
C SER A 154 3.33 -16.67 -0.45
N LEU A 155 2.16 -16.08 -0.72
CA LEU A 155 1.85 -15.45 -2.01
C LEU A 155 2.81 -14.30 -2.33
N MET A 156 3.17 -13.49 -1.36
CA MET A 156 4.14 -12.40 -1.51
C MET A 156 5.59 -12.89 -1.54
N GLY A 157 5.84 -14.12 -1.13
CA GLY A 157 7.18 -14.71 -1.03
C GLY A 157 8.00 -14.14 0.12
N LEU A 158 7.35 -13.84 1.25
CA LEU A 158 8.00 -13.36 2.46
C LEU A 158 8.65 -14.51 3.23
N THR A 159 9.78 -14.21 3.86
CA THR A 159 10.39 -15.09 4.88
C THR A 159 9.62 -14.97 6.20
N ALA A 160 9.83 -15.93 7.11
CA ALA A 160 9.21 -15.89 8.44
C ALA A 160 9.60 -14.64 9.24
N GLN A 161 10.85 -14.17 9.10
CA GLN A 161 11.34 -12.95 9.73
C GLN A 161 10.63 -11.71 9.18
N GLU A 162 10.52 -11.61 7.85
CA GLU A 162 9.81 -10.48 7.20
C GLU A 162 8.33 -10.48 7.57
N MET A 163 7.69 -11.64 7.61
CA MET A 163 6.30 -11.79 8.06
C MET A 163 6.12 -11.28 9.49
N THR A 164 6.99 -11.70 10.41
CA THR A 164 6.94 -11.28 11.82
C THR A 164 7.14 -9.78 11.96
N CYS A 165 8.12 -9.21 11.26
CA CYS A 165 8.36 -7.77 11.25
C CYS A 165 7.15 -6.98 10.71
N LEU A 166 6.49 -7.47 9.65
CA LEU A 166 5.32 -6.82 9.09
C LEU A 166 4.12 -6.86 10.05
N VAL A 167 3.84 -8.00 10.66
CA VAL A 167 2.72 -8.14 11.62
C VAL A 167 2.88 -7.14 12.78
N GLY A 168 4.04 -7.11 13.42
CA GLY A 168 4.32 -6.17 14.52
C GLY A 168 4.39 -4.71 14.05
N GLY A 169 5.09 -4.48 12.94
CA GLY A 169 5.31 -3.15 12.39
C GLY A 169 4.03 -2.46 11.96
N MET A 170 3.12 -3.16 11.29
CA MET A 170 1.85 -2.59 10.83
C MET A 170 0.99 -2.14 12.00
N ARG A 171 0.98 -2.88 13.12
CA ARG A 171 0.27 -2.48 14.35
C ARG A 171 0.88 -1.23 15.00
N VAL A 172 2.19 -1.24 15.19
CA VAL A 172 2.91 -0.10 15.79
C VAL A 172 2.75 1.17 14.95
N LEU A 173 2.66 1.04 13.63
CA LEU A 173 2.47 2.14 12.70
C LEU A 173 1.00 2.61 12.59
N GLY A 174 0.08 1.96 13.31
CA GLY A 174 -1.34 2.33 13.31
C GLY A 174 -2.03 2.11 11.98
N THR A 175 -1.67 1.02 11.27
CA THR A 175 -2.20 0.71 9.93
C THR A 175 -3.30 -0.35 9.95
N ASN A 176 -3.81 -0.72 11.12
CA ASN A 176 -4.94 -1.64 11.21
C ASN A 176 -6.15 -1.10 10.44
N HIS A 177 -6.91 -2.02 9.87
CA HIS A 177 -8.17 -1.70 9.23
C HIS A 177 -9.18 -1.31 10.31
N GLU A 178 -9.87 -0.19 10.11
CA GLU A 178 -10.84 0.38 11.07
C GLU A 178 -10.29 0.27 12.49
N SER A 179 -9.83 1.33 13.07
CA SER A 179 -9.21 1.38 14.40
C SER A 179 -9.80 0.35 15.37
N ALA A 180 -9.19 -0.85 15.39
CA ALA A 180 -9.44 -1.83 16.42
C ALA A 180 -8.73 -1.42 17.70
#